data_9896f3fc498a5e032f8c35e7de0a7ba2
#
_entry.id   9896f3fc498a5e032f8c35e7de0a7ba2
#
_cell.length_a   1.000
_cell.length_b   1.000
_cell.length_c   1.000
_cell.angle_alpha   90.00
_cell.angle_beta   90.00
_cell.angle_gamma   90.00
#
_symmetry.space_group_name_H-M   'P 1'
#
loop_
_entity.id
_entity.type
_entity.pdbx_description
1 polymer ?
#
loop_
_entity_poly.entity_id
_entity_poly.type
_entity_poly.pdbx_seq_one_letter_code
_entity_poly.pdbx_strand_id
1 'polypeptide(L)'
;MEVARGMSDPAPVILRTDQVYLRRGTRPILQGVTVVCARGELVAMMGPSGSGKTTVLRTIAGLERFESGRVDIDGVVLAGGGEIPQATMRELRRKVGMVFQFHCLFEHLTAIQNVCLAPVHAHGVKAADADRRGRELLSAFGVQHRAEALPRQLSGGEAQRVAIARALAVDPPVLLMDEPTASLDPARRTELGELLQNLLRQGRTLIIATHDEEFAREFATRIVRMQDGVVV
;
A
#
# COMPACT_ATOMS: atom_id res chain seq x y z
N MET A 1 44.60 14.29 -0.92
CA MET A 1 43.45 14.83 -0.18
C MET A 1 42.22 14.06 -0.64
N GLU A 2 41.89 13.03 0.09
CA GLU A 2 40.79 12.11 -0.17
C GLU A 2 39.50 12.71 0.37
N VAL A 3 38.57 13.06 -0.52
CA VAL A 3 37.29 13.64 -0.13
C VAL A 3 36.48 12.51 0.47
N ALA A 4 36.27 12.55 1.78
CA ALA A 4 35.37 11.66 2.51
C ALA A 4 33.98 11.75 1.88
N ARG A 5 33.52 10.63 1.26
CA ARG A 5 32.13 10.43 0.88
C ARG A 5 31.30 10.50 2.16
N GLY A 6 30.51 11.57 2.29
CA GLY A 6 29.60 11.74 3.40
C GLY A 6 28.69 10.51 3.50
N MET A 7 28.76 9.81 4.61
CA MET A 7 27.76 8.83 5.02
C MET A 7 26.47 9.62 5.28
N SER A 8 25.51 9.52 4.36
CA SER A 8 24.16 10.01 4.62
C SER A 8 23.59 9.20 5.79
N ASP A 9 23.07 9.90 6.79
CA ASP A 9 22.36 9.24 7.89
C ASP A 9 21.30 8.28 7.30
N PRO A 10 21.13 7.08 7.91
CA PRO A 10 20.15 6.13 7.42
C PRO A 10 18.76 6.79 7.46
N ALA A 11 18.01 6.66 6.36
CA ALA A 11 16.67 7.23 6.26
C ALA A 11 15.81 6.79 7.46
N PRO A 12 15.02 7.71 8.05
CA PRO A 12 14.22 7.40 9.24
C PRO A 12 13.21 6.30 8.97
N VAL A 13 13.03 5.41 9.94
CA VAL A 13 12.04 4.34 9.89
C VAL A 13 10.64 4.97 9.89
N ILE A 14 9.80 4.57 8.92
CA ILE A 14 8.40 5.02 8.82
C ILE A 14 7.42 3.94 9.22
N LEU A 15 7.80 2.67 9.03
CA LEU A 15 6.97 1.53 9.38
C LEU A 15 7.80 0.45 10.05
N ARG A 16 7.24 -0.12 11.11
CA ARG A 16 7.79 -1.29 11.80
C ARG A 16 6.66 -2.22 12.21
N THR A 17 6.76 -3.48 11.85
CA THR A 17 6.06 -4.57 12.55
C THR A 17 7.04 -5.23 13.50
N ASP A 18 6.61 -5.58 14.71
CA ASP A 18 7.44 -6.20 15.72
C ASP A 18 6.72 -7.39 16.33
N GLN A 19 7.26 -8.59 16.09
CA GLN A 19 6.78 -9.86 16.62
C GLN A 19 5.27 -10.03 16.44
N VAL A 20 4.76 -9.82 15.23
CA VAL A 20 3.32 -9.91 14.94
C VAL A 20 2.90 -11.37 14.80
N TYR A 21 1.95 -11.81 15.66
CA TYR A 21 1.34 -13.12 15.64
C TYR A 21 -0.15 -13.03 15.31
N LEU A 22 -0.61 -13.92 14.42
CA LEU A 22 -2.02 -14.00 14.02
C LEU A 22 -2.40 -15.43 13.70
N ARG A 23 -3.56 -15.86 14.21
CA ARG A 23 -4.18 -17.15 13.87
C ARG A 23 -5.57 -16.95 13.26
N ARG A 24 -6.01 -17.93 12.49
CA ARG A 24 -7.42 -18.10 12.08
C ARG A 24 -7.90 -19.45 12.61
N GLY A 25 -8.67 -19.41 13.69
CA GLY A 25 -8.96 -20.61 14.49
C GLY A 25 -7.67 -21.20 15.07
N THR A 26 -7.40 -22.46 14.80
CA THR A 26 -6.18 -23.15 15.27
C THR A 26 -4.97 -22.95 14.34
N ARG A 27 -5.19 -22.43 13.11
CA ARG A 27 -4.13 -22.32 12.11
C ARG A 27 -3.32 -21.05 12.30
N PRO A 28 -1.99 -21.14 12.56
CA PRO A 28 -1.13 -19.98 12.58
C PRO A 28 -0.99 -19.40 11.15
N ILE A 29 -1.09 -18.09 11.01
CA ILE A 29 -0.95 -17.35 9.75
C ILE A 29 0.27 -16.45 9.77
N LEU A 30 0.51 -15.75 10.89
CA LEU A 30 1.73 -14.96 11.13
C LEU A 30 2.38 -15.46 12.42
N GLN A 31 3.69 -15.64 12.39
CA GLN A 31 4.46 -16.25 13.46
C GLN A 31 5.69 -15.37 13.79
N GLY A 32 5.47 -14.27 14.51
CA GLY A 32 6.54 -13.36 14.92
C GLY A 32 7.09 -12.48 13.78
N VAL A 33 6.20 -12.04 12.87
CA VAL A 33 6.62 -11.24 11.71
C VAL A 33 7.18 -9.89 12.16
N THR A 34 8.46 -9.67 11.83
CA THR A 34 9.16 -8.41 12.06
C THR A 34 9.68 -7.87 10.74
N VAL A 35 9.20 -6.70 10.34
CA VAL A 35 9.60 -5.97 9.13
C VAL A 35 9.79 -4.50 9.48
N VAL A 36 10.85 -3.90 8.99
CA VAL A 36 11.15 -2.47 9.16
C VAL A 36 11.25 -1.84 7.78
N CYS A 37 10.62 -0.68 7.55
CA CYS A 37 10.73 0.07 6.30
C CYS A 37 11.20 1.48 6.60
N ALA A 38 12.23 1.93 5.90
CA ALA A 38 12.68 3.31 5.93
C ALA A 38 11.82 4.20 5.00
N ARG A 39 11.83 5.51 5.22
CA ARG A 39 11.17 6.46 4.30
C ARG A 39 11.77 6.37 2.90
N GLY A 40 10.92 6.39 1.89
CA GLY A 40 11.35 6.35 0.50
C GLY A 40 11.81 4.96 0.02
N GLU A 41 11.59 3.88 0.79
CA GLU A 41 11.81 2.52 0.31
C GLU A 41 10.60 1.96 -0.45
N LEU A 42 10.89 1.13 -1.46
CA LEU A 42 9.96 0.14 -1.99
C LEU A 42 10.38 -1.24 -1.47
N VAL A 43 9.62 -1.78 -0.54
CA VAL A 43 9.84 -3.12 0.01
C VAL A 43 8.94 -4.11 -0.70
N ALA A 44 9.51 -5.10 -1.38
CA ALA A 44 8.78 -6.22 -1.96
C ALA A 44 8.72 -7.39 -0.97
N MET A 45 7.55 -7.73 -0.49
CA MET A 45 7.31 -8.94 0.30
C MET A 45 7.02 -10.10 -0.66
N MET A 46 7.91 -11.08 -0.70
CA MET A 46 7.85 -12.20 -1.61
C MET A 46 7.68 -13.54 -0.89
N GLY A 47 7.13 -14.51 -1.57
CA GLY A 47 6.94 -15.87 -1.05
C GLY A 47 5.78 -16.58 -1.72
N PRO A 48 5.61 -17.89 -1.50
CA PRO A 48 4.55 -18.67 -2.11
C PRO A 48 3.15 -18.18 -1.70
N SER A 49 2.14 -18.61 -2.46
CA SER A 49 0.76 -18.35 -2.09
C SER A 49 0.47 -18.96 -0.71
N GLY A 50 -0.21 -18.20 0.15
CA GLY A 50 -0.51 -18.62 1.50
C GLY A 50 0.61 -18.40 2.54
N SER A 51 1.76 -17.83 2.17
CA SER A 51 2.85 -17.51 3.13
C SER A 51 2.54 -16.39 4.13
N GLY A 52 1.41 -15.68 3.98
CA GLY A 52 0.98 -14.64 4.90
C GLY A 52 1.15 -13.20 4.42
N LYS A 53 1.71 -12.94 3.22
CA LYS A 53 1.98 -11.59 2.68
C LYS A 53 0.78 -10.65 2.74
N THR A 54 -0.34 -11.05 2.14
CA THR A 54 -1.62 -10.30 2.16
C THR A 54 -2.09 -10.03 3.59
N THR A 55 -1.91 -11.01 4.50
CA THR A 55 -2.28 -10.85 5.91
C THR A 55 -1.41 -9.81 6.59
N VAL A 56 -0.10 -9.76 6.34
CA VAL A 56 0.78 -8.70 6.84
C VAL A 56 0.31 -7.32 6.35
N LEU A 57 0.05 -7.16 5.04
CA LEU A 57 -0.44 -5.88 4.52
C LEU A 57 -1.77 -5.48 5.17
N ARG A 58 -2.72 -6.39 5.32
CA ARG A 58 -4.00 -6.14 5.97
C ARG A 58 -3.84 -5.78 7.45
N THR A 59 -2.91 -6.42 8.15
CA THR A 59 -2.58 -6.10 9.54
C THR A 59 -2.02 -4.68 9.66
N ILE A 60 -1.09 -4.30 8.78
CA ILE A 60 -0.53 -2.93 8.72
C ILE A 60 -1.65 -1.91 8.43
N ALA A 61 -2.57 -2.22 7.53
CA ALA A 61 -3.70 -1.35 7.19
C ALA A 61 -4.81 -1.31 8.27
N GLY A 62 -4.67 -2.07 9.37
CA GLY A 62 -5.70 -2.19 10.42
C GLY A 62 -6.97 -2.91 9.96
N LEU A 63 -6.90 -3.67 8.87
CA LEU A 63 -8.02 -4.44 8.30
C LEU A 63 -8.09 -5.87 8.84
N GLU A 64 -7.04 -6.33 9.49
CA GLU A 64 -6.95 -7.65 10.12
C GLU A 64 -6.46 -7.47 11.56
N ARG A 65 -7.16 -8.07 12.54
CA ARG A 65 -6.73 -8.08 13.94
C ARG A 65 -5.64 -9.12 14.14
N PHE A 66 -4.73 -8.89 15.07
CA PHE A 66 -3.65 -9.81 15.42
C PHE A 66 -3.57 -10.04 16.92
N GLU A 67 -3.03 -11.18 17.32
CA GLU A 67 -3.09 -11.67 18.72
C GLU A 67 -2.08 -10.98 19.61
N SER A 68 -0.86 -10.77 19.11
CA SER A 68 0.23 -10.16 19.86
C SER A 68 1.24 -9.51 18.93
N GLY A 69 2.11 -8.70 19.50
CA GLY A 69 3.07 -7.88 18.76
C GLY A 69 2.60 -6.44 18.60
N ARG A 70 3.31 -5.71 17.75
CA ARG A 70 3.08 -4.28 17.52
C ARG A 70 3.28 -3.93 16.06
N VAL A 71 2.50 -2.98 15.59
CA VAL A 71 2.69 -2.30 14.29
C VAL A 71 2.76 -0.81 14.56
N ASP A 72 3.82 -0.16 14.06
CA ASP A 72 4.04 1.28 14.19
C ASP A 72 4.16 1.86 12.78
N ILE A 73 3.32 2.83 12.45
CA ILE A 73 3.32 3.50 11.16
C ILE A 73 3.35 5.01 11.40
N ASP A 74 4.49 5.63 11.17
CA ASP A 74 4.69 7.08 11.29
C ASP A 74 4.13 7.62 12.63
N GLY A 75 4.41 6.88 13.74
CA GLY A 75 3.96 7.19 15.10
C GLY A 75 2.58 6.67 15.48
N VAL A 76 1.79 6.14 14.54
CA VAL A 76 0.51 5.48 14.85
C VAL A 76 0.77 4.04 15.23
N VAL A 77 0.38 3.66 16.44
CA VAL A 77 0.67 2.34 17.02
C VAL A 77 -0.58 1.49 17.10
N LEU A 78 -0.49 0.28 16.54
CA LEU A 78 -1.45 -0.80 16.73
C LEU A 78 -0.83 -1.86 17.64
N ALA A 79 -1.52 -2.23 18.72
CA ALA A 79 -1.13 -3.32 19.60
C ALA A 79 -2.02 -4.54 19.36
N GLY A 80 -1.42 -5.74 19.42
CA GLY A 80 -2.16 -6.99 19.34
C GLY A 80 -3.00 -7.27 20.57
N GLY A 81 -3.96 -8.21 20.46
CA GLY A 81 -4.77 -8.72 21.55
C GLY A 81 -5.98 -7.88 21.96
N GLY A 82 -6.20 -6.72 21.32
CA GLY A 82 -7.28 -5.81 21.69
C GLY A 82 -8.07 -5.23 20.51
N GLU A 83 -9.05 -4.40 20.85
CA GLU A 83 -9.72 -3.55 19.87
C GLU A 83 -8.89 -2.29 19.62
N ILE A 84 -8.73 -1.95 18.34
CA ILE A 84 -8.05 -0.72 17.97
C ILE A 84 -9.04 0.44 18.17
N PRO A 85 -8.69 1.46 19.00
CA PRO A 85 -9.55 2.61 19.22
C PRO A 85 -9.92 3.31 17.90
N GLN A 86 -11.14 3.80 17.80
CA GLN A 86 -11.63 4.44 16.59
C GLN A 86 -10.82 5.70 16.21
N ALA A 87 -10.28 6.41 17.19
CA ALA A 87 -9.40 7.55 16.99
C ALA A 87 -8.09 7.10 16.28
N THR A 88 -7.46 6.04 16.78
CA THR A 88 -6.24 5.44 16.18
C THR A 88 -6.52 4.97 14.75
N MET A 89 -7.68 4.35 14.50
CA MET A 89 -8.05 3.93 13.15
C MET A 89 -8.26 5.11 12.18
N ARG A 90 -8.80 6.24 12.66
CA ARG A 90 -8.93 7.45 11.83
C ARG A 90 -7.57 8.03 11.47
N GLU A 91 -6.64 8.03 12.42
CA GLU A 91 -5.27 8.48 12.21
C GLU A 91 -4.52 7.55 11.24
N LEU A 92 -4.61 6.24 11.44
CA LEU A 92 -4.03 5.24 10.55
C LEU A 92 -4.47 5.43 9.09
N ARG A 93 -5.76 5.65 8.85
CA ARG A 93 -6.33 5.86 7.50
C ARG A 93 -5.80 7.10 6.78
N ARG A 94 -5.15 8.02 7.49
CA ARG A 94 -4.42 9.15 6.89
C ARG A 94 -2.97 8.81 6.57
N LYS A 95 -2.43 7.77 7.21
CA LYS A 95 -1.03 7.36 7.05
C LYS A 95 -0.84 6.24 6.02
N VAL A 96 -1.89 5.47 5.76
CA VAL A 96 -1.82 4.26 4.93
C VAL A 96 -2.88 4.28 3.85
N GLY A 97 -2.45 4.21 2.59
CA GLY A 97 -3.27 3.84 1.44
C GLY A 97 -3.12 2.36 1.12
N MET A 98 -4.18 1.70 0.64
CA MET A 98 -4.10 0.30 0.23
C MET A 98 -4.75 0.08 -1.13
N VAL A 99 -4.02 -0.65 -1.99
CA VAL A 99 -4.48 -1.14 -3.28
C VAL A 99 -4.60 -2.66 -3.19
N PHE A 100 -5.78 -3.19 -3.47
CA PHE A 100 -6.08 -4.62 -3.41
C PHE A 100 -5.87 -5.28 -4.77
N GLN A 101 -5.59 -6.58 -4.77
CA GLN A 101 -5.36 -7.39 -5.97
C GLN A 101 -6.47 -7.26 -7.04
N PHE A 102 -7.73 -7.21 -6.61
CA PHE A 102 -8.90 -7.05 -7.49
C PHE A 102 -9.38 -5.61 -7.58
N HIS A 103 -8.52 -4.62 -7.29
CA HIS A 103 -8.79 -3.17 -7.27
C HIS A 103 -9.89 -2.75 -6.28
N CYS A 104 -10.92 -3.55 -6.06
CA CYS A 104 -12.05 -3.32 -5.15
C CYS A 104 -12.69 -1.93 -5.33
N LEU A 105 -12.90 -1.52 -6.58
CA LEU A 105 -13.66 -0.32 -6.90
C LEU A 105 -15.15 -0.55 -6.60
N PHE A 106 -15.83 0.50 -6.13
CA PHE A 106 -17.27 0.45 -5.93
C PHE A 106 -17.97 0.50 -7.28
N GLU A 107 -18.64 -0.58 -7.67
CA GLU A 107 -19.21 -0.80 -9.00
C GLU A 107 -20.29 0.22 -9.41
N HIS A 108 -20.98 0.80 -8.42
CA HIS A 108 -22.04 1.80 -8.62
C HIS A 108 -21.52 3.25 -8.63
N LEU A 109 -20.21 3.47 -8.43
CA LEU A 109 -19.57 4.77 -8.44
C LEU A 109 -18.68 4.92 -9.67
N THR A 110 -18.64 6.12 -10.25
CA THR A 110 -17.69 6.44 -11.33
C THR A 110 -16.25 6.43 -10.80
N ALA A 111 -15.27 6.48 -11.70
CA ALA A 111 -13.85 6.54 -11.33
C ALA A 111 -13.56 7.74 -10.40
N ILE A 112 -14.04 8.94 -10.75
CA ILE A 112 -13.84 10.13 -9.91
C ILE A 112 -14.56 10.00 -8.56
N GLN A 113 -15.76 9.44 -8.52
CA GLN A 113 -16.49 9.21 -7.27
C GLN A 113 -15.78 8.20 -6.37
N ASN A 114 -15.19 7.13 -6.94
CA ASN A 114 -14.33 6.20 -6.20
C ASN A 114 -13.15 6.90 -5.55
N VAL A 115 -12.49 7.80 -6.27
CA VAL A 115 -11.33 8.56 -5.76
C VAL A 115 -11.75 9.55 -4.66
N CYS A 116 -12.88 10.23 -4.82
CA CYS A 116 -13.34 11.28 -3.89
C CYS A 116 -14.03 10.73 -2.64
N LEU A 117 -14.42 9.46 -2.61
CA LEU A 117 -15.25 8.88 -1.55
C LEU A 117 -14.64 9.05 -0.14
N ALA A 118 -13.41 8.61 0.05
CA ALA A 118 -12.73 8.70 1.36
C ALA A 118 -12.41 10.15 1.77
N PRO A 119 -11.85 11.01 0.92
CA PRO A 119 -11.66 12.42 1.24
C PRO A 119 -12.92 13.10 1.76
N VAL A 120 -14.05 12.94 1.08
CA VAL A 120 -15.31 13.59 1.47
C VAL A 120 -15.91 12.97 2.73
N HIS A 121 -16.14 11.66 2.74
CA HIS A 121 -16.95 11.02 3.76
C HIS A 121 -16.18 10.57 5.01
N ALA A 122 -14.89 10.28 4.87
CA ALA A 122 -14.07 9.84 6.00
C ALA A 122 -13.17 10.95 6.57
N HIS A 123 -12.78 11.93 5.73
CA HIS A 123 -11.83 12.97 6.14
C HIS A 123 -12.42 14.38 6.14
N GLY A 124 -13.70 14.56 5.75
CA GLY A 124 -14.42 15.83 5.82
C GLY A 124 -13.92 16.89 4.84
N VAL A 125 -13.24 16.47 3.76
CA VAL A 125 -12.80 17.38 2.69
C VAL A 125 -14.03 17.87 1.93
N LYS A 126 -14.07 19.16 1.58
CA LYS A 126 -15.16 19.71 0.75
C LYS A 126 -15.21 18.99 -0.60
N ALA A 127 -16.41 18.69 -1.08
CA ALA A 127 -16.60 17.92 -2.33
C ALA A 127 -15.88 18.55 -3.53
N ALA A 128 -15.90 19.89 -3.66
CA ALA A 128 -15.21 20.59 -4.74
C ALA A 128 -13.68 20.44 -4.68
N ASP A 129 -13.09 20.44 -3.48
CA ASP A 129 -11.64 20.26 -3.30
C ASP A 129 -11.25 18.80 -3.54
N ALA A 130 -12.08 17.85 -3.12
CA ALA A 130 -11.89 16.42 -3.38
C ALA A 130 -11.98 16.12 -4.89
N ASP A 131 -12.97 16.69 -5.60
CA ASP A 131 -13.10 16.52 -7.06
C ASP A 131 -11.90 17.09 -7.80
N ARG A 132 -11.46 18.33 -7.48
CA ARG A 132 -10.27 18.92 -8.08
C ARG A 132 -9.05 18.02 -7.88
N ARG A 133 -8.77 17.61 -6.65
CA ARG A 133 -7.64 16.72 -6.33
C ARG A 133 -7.78 15.35 -6.97
N GLY A 134 -8.97 14.81 -7.02
CA GLY A 134 -9.27 13.53 -7.70
C GLY A 134 -8.96 13.60 -9.20
N ARG A 135 -9.36 14.67 -9.88
CA ARG A 135 -9.05 14.88 -11.31
C ARG A 135 -7.57 15.07 -11.57
N GLU A 136 -6.85 15.79 -10.69
CA GLU A 136 -5.39 15.89 -10.74
C GLU A 136 -4.72 14.52 -10.65
N LEU A 137 -5.16 13.67 -9.72
CA LEU A 137 -4.64 12.30 -9.56
C LEU A 137 -4.96 11.44 -10.80
N LEU A 138 -6.21 11.45 -11.28
CA LEU A 138 -6.58 10.71 -12.49
C LEU A 138 -5.77 11.18 -13.71
N SER A 139 -5.48 12.47 -13.80
CA SER A 139 -4.62 13.03 -14.86
C SER A 139 -3.17 12.56 -14.71
N ALA A 140 -2.60 12.62 -13.50
CA ALA A 140 -1.25 12.16 -13.21
C ALA A 140 -1.04 10.67 -13.53
N PHE A 141 -2.11 9.87 -13.44
CA PHE A 141 -2.10 8.45 -13.80
C PHE A 141 -2.60 8.17 -15.24
N GLY A 142 -2.82 9.21 -16.06
CA GLY A 142 -3.20 9.06 -17.47
C GLY A 142 -4.61 8.51 -17.70
N VAL A 143 -5.51 8.60 -16.69
CA VAL A 143 -6.88 8.06 -16.76
C VAL A 143 -7.96 9.12 -16.56
N GLN A 144 -7.63 10.40 -16.71
CA GLN A 144 -8.58 11.50 -16.58
C GLN A 144 -9.77 11.38 -17.58
N HIS A 145 -9.51 10.89 -18.79
CA HIS A 145 -10.53 10.66 -19.81
C HIS A 145 -11.59 9.62 -19.40
N ARG A 146 -11.33 8.86 -18.33
CA ARG A 146 -12.22 7.84 -17.76
C ARG A 146 -12.87 8.30 -16.45
N ALA A 147 -12.76 9.57 -16.07
CA ALA A 147 -13.24 10.07 -14.78
C ALA A 147 -14.72 9.72 -14.50
N GLU A 148 -15.56 9.82 -15.52
CA GLU A 148 -17.01 9.54 -15.41
C GLU A 148 -17.37 8.08 -15.74
N ALA A 149 -16.39 7.22 -16.07
CA ALA A 149 -16.64 5.81 -16.36
C ALA A 149 -16.92 5.01 -15.10
N LEU A 150 -17.82 4.04 -15.17
CA LEU A 150 -18.04 3.03 -14.15
C LEU A 150 -16.95 1.95 -14.22
N PRO A 151 -16.63 1.23 -13.11
CA PRO A 151 -15.58 0.20 -13.09
C PRO A 151 -15.70 -0.83 -14.21
N ARG A 152 -16.90 -1.29 -14.55
CA ARG A 152 -17.17 -2.23 -15.64
C ARG A 152 -16.81 -1.72 -17.05
N GLN A 153 -16.59 -0.42 -17.20
CA GLN A 153 -16.23 0.23 -18.46
C GLN A 153 -14.71 0.48 -18.57
N LEU A 154 -13.96 0.19 -17.49
CA LEU A 154 -12.52 0.35 -17.43
C LEU A 154 -11.82 -0.94 -17.87
N SER A 155 -10.71 -0.81 -18.59
CA SER A 155 -9.77 -1.92 -18.75
C SER A 155 -9.10 -2.24 -17.40
N GLY A 156 -8.52 -3.43 -17.26
CA GLY A 156 -7.81 -3.81 -16.01
C GLY A 156 -6.74 -2.81 -15.59
N GLY A 157 -5.95 -2.31 -16.55
CA GLY A 157 -4.93 -1.29 -16.28
C GLY A 157 -5.52 0.08 -15.88
N GLU A 158 -6.64 0.50 -16.50
CA GLU A 158 -7.35 1.73 -16.10
C GLU A 158 -7.92 1.59 -14.69
N ALA A 159 -8.58 0.46 -14.38
CA ALA A 159 -9.12 0.18 -13.06
C ALA A 159 -8.03 0.18 -11.97
N GLN A 160 -6.87 -0.38 -12.28
CA GLN A 160 -5.71 -0.35 -11.38
C GLN A 160 -5.23 1.07 -11.11
N ARG A 161 -5.08 1.90 -12.15
CA ARG A 161 -4.65 3.31 -12.00
C ARG A 161 -5.67 4.12 -11.21
N VAL A 162 -6.96 3.88 -11.40
CA VAL A 162 -8.03 4.47 -10.56
C VAL A 162 -7.93 4.01 -9.12
N ALA A 163 -7.65 2.72 -8.85
CA ALA A 163 -7.47 2.21 -7.50
C ALA A 163 -6.25 2.81 -6.79
N ILE A 164 -5.14 3.03 -7.52
CA ILE A 164 -3.96 3.74 -7.00
C ILE A 164 -4.32 5.20 -6.72
N ALA A 165 -4.98 5.91 -7.65
CA ALA A 165 -5.44 7.28 -7.43
C ALA A 165 -6.34 7.39 -6.20
N ARG A 166 -7.28 6.44 -6.01
CA ARG A 166 -8.12 6.36 -4.81
C ARG A 166 -7.30 6.20 -3.53
N ALA A 167 -6.32 5.31 -3.53
CA ALA A 167 -5.47 5.08 -2.36
C ALA A 167 -4.62 6.32 -2.00
N LEU A 168 -4.27 7.13 -2.99
CA LEU A 168 -3.47 8.36 -2.84
C LEU A 168 -4.32 9.62 -2.59
N ALA A 169 -5.64 9.53 -2.64
CA ALA A 169 -6.53 10.70 -2.54
C ALA A 169 -6.45 11.42 -1.19
N VAL A 170 -6.04 10.72 -0.13
CA VAL A 170 -5.82 11.27 1.22
C VAL A 170 -4.35 11.59 1.50
N ASP A 171 -3.50 11.54 0.47
CA ASP A 171 -2.08 11.84 0.53
C ASP A 171 -1.28 11.02 1.57
N PRO A 172 -1.44 9.70 1.64
CA PRO A 172 -0.79 8.88 2.66
C PRO A 172 0.72 8.78 2.40
N PRO A 173 1.58 8.83 3.43
CA PRO A 173 3.02 8.62 3.28
C PRO A 173 3.40 7.17 2.98
N VAL A 174 2.53 6.20 3.31
CA VAL A 174 2.74 4.77 3.07
C VAL A 174 1.66 4.22 2.14
N LEU A 175 2.07 3.53 1.08
CA LEU A 175 1.17 2.83 0.16
C LEU A 175 1.44 1.34 0.20
N LEU A 176 0.40 0.56 0.47
CA LEU A 176 0.42 -0.91 0.46
C LEU A 176 -0.24 -1.40 -0.83
N MET A 177 0.34 -2.40 -1.48
CA MET A 177 -0.20 -2.99 -2.70
C MET A 177 -0.15 -4.51 -2.63
N ASP A 178 -1.29 -5.15 -2.83
CA ASP A 178 -1.40 -6.61 -2.82
C ASP A 178 -1.49 -7.14 -4.25
N GLU A 179 -0.46 -7.90 -4.68
CA GLU A 179 -0.30 -8.52 -6.00
C GLU A 179 -0.54 -7.53 -7.18
N PRO A 180 0.13 -6.38 -7.22
CA PRO A 180 -0.18 -5.35 -8.21
C PRO A 180 0.18 -5.74 -9.65
N THR A 181 0.99 -6.78 -9.86
CA THR A 181 1.42 -7.26 -11.18
C THR A 181 0.63 -8.47 -11.70
N ALA A 182 -0.26 -9.07 -10.89
CA ALA A 182 -0.86 -10.39 -11.11
C ALA A 182 -1.62 -10.56 -12.45
N SER A 183 -2.10 -9.47 -13.05
CA SER A 183 -2.90 -9.52 -14.30
C SER A 183 -2.32 -8.63 -15.38
N LEU A 184 -1.05 -8.25 -15.28
CA LEU A 184 -0.40 -7.34 -16.21
C LEU A 184 0.49 -8.10 -17.21
N ASP A 185 0.43 -7.67 -18.47
CA ASP A 185 1.42 -8.03 -19.47
C ASP A 185 2.78 -7.32 -19.17
N PRO A 186 3.89 -7.76 -19.79
CA PRO A 186 5.22 -7.22 -19.50
C PRO A 186 5.33 -5.70 -19.67
N ALA A 187 4.71 -5.12 -20.72
CA ALA A 187 4.77 -3.68 -20.97
C ALA A 187 4.07 -2.90 -19.84
N ARG A 188 2.91 -3.37 -19.40
CA ARG A 188 2.16 -2.75 -18.29
C ARG A 188 2.84 -2.93 -16.93
N ARG A 189 3.62 -4.01 -16.73
CA ARG A 189 4.46 -4.16 -15.52
C ARG A 189 5.53 -3.09 -15.46
N THR A 190 6.20 -2.82 -16.57
CA THR A 190 7.20 -1.73 -16.66
C THR A 190 6.55 -0.37 -16.37
N GLU A 191 5.40 -0.06 -17.01
CA GLU A 191 4.66 1.18 -16.74
C GLU A 191 4.30 1.33 -15.25
N LEU A 192 3.84 0.22 -14.61
CA LEU A 192 3.56 0.22 -13.18
C LEU A 192 4.84 0.48 -12.36
N GLY A 193 5.93 -0.19 -12.69
CA GLY A 193 7.22 0.01 -12.02
C GLY A 193 7.70 1.45 -12.07
N GLU A 194 7.66 2.08 -13.25
CA GLU A 194 8.00 3.51 -13.42
C GLU A 194 7.09 4.42 -12.59
N LEU A 195 5.80 4.12 -12.54
CA LEU A 195 4.83 4.84 -11.72
C LEU A 195 5.18 4.74 -10.23
N LEU A 196 5.53 3.54 -9.73
CA LEU A 196 5.95 3.34 -8.33
C LEU A 196 7.27 4.07 -8.05
N GLN A 197 8.22 4.06 -8.96
CA GLN A 197 9.46 4.83 -8.84
C GLN A 197 9.20 6.34 -8.77
N ASN A 198 8.19 6.86 -9.50
CA ASN A 198 7.78 8.25 -9.39
C ASN A 198 7.21 8.58 -7.99
N LEU A 199 6.42 7.68 -7.42
CA LEU A 199 5.90 7.84 -6.05
C LEU A 199 7.02 7.84 -5.00
N LEU A 200 8.05 7.01 -5.17
CA LEU A 200 9.24 7.02 -4.31
C LEU A 200 9.97 8.36 -4.38
N ARG A 201 10.18 8.88 -5.59
CA ARG A 201 10.80 10.20 -5.79
C ARG A 201 10.02 11.35 -5.15
N GLN A 202 8.70 11.19 -4.98
CA GLN A 202 7.84 12.10 -4.22
C GLN A 202 7.92 11.91 -2.70
N GLY A 203 8.82 11.04 -2.20
CA GLY A 203 9.04 10.78 -0.78
C GLY A 203 8.08 9.78 -0.14
N ARG A 204 7.30 9.03 -0.94
CA ARG A 204 6.41 7.99 -0.41
C ARG A 204 7.19 6.70 -0.14
N THR A 205 6.66 5.90 0.78
CA THR A 205 7.16 4.56 1.08
C THR A 205 6.14 3.54 0.56
N LEU A 206 6.62 2.49 -0.06
CA LEU A 206 5.79 1.49 -0.72
C LEU A 206 6.10 0.10 -0.18
N ILE A 207 5.07 -0.67 0.10
CA ILE A 207 5.20 -2.10 0.44
C ILE A 207 4.30 -2.87 -0.50
N ILE A 208 4.88 -3.76 -1.29
CA ILE A 208 4.14 -4.60 -2.23
C ILE A 208 4.24 -6.06 -1.79
N ALA A 209 3.13 -6.78 -1.77
CA ALA A 209 3.13 -8.23 -1.73
C ALA A 209 3.08 -8.74 -3.16
N THR A 210 4.04 -9.55 -3.58
CA THR A 210 4.08 -10.10 -4.94
C THR A 210 4.80 -11.44 -4.98
N HIS A 211 4.52 -12.23 -6.01
CA HIS A 211 5.28 -13.42 -6.39
C HIS A 211 6.12 -13.19 -7.65
N ASP A 212 6.05 -11.98 -8.24
CA ASP A 212 6.78 -11.60 -9.43
C ASP A 212 8.23 -11.22 -9.07
N GLU A 213 9.15 -12.20 -9.23
CA GLU A 213 10.56 -12.00 -8.91
C GLU A 213 11.25 -10.98 -9.81
N GLU A 214 10.89 -10.95 -11.09
CA GLU A 214 11.49 -10.05 -12.06
C GLU A 214 11.16 -8.61 -11.72
N PHE A 215 9.88 -8.32 -11.49
CA PHE A 215 9.41 -7.03 -11.06
C PHE A 215 10.05 -6.57 -9.73
N ALA A 216 10.13 -7.48 -8.75
CA ALA A 216 10.73 -7.14 -7.46
C ALA A 216 12.22 -6.84 -7.57
N ARG A 217 12.97 -7.60 -8.38
CA ARG A 217 14.42 -7.35 -8.62
C ARG A 217 14.67 -6.04 -9.34
N GLU A 218 13.81 -5.68 -10.29
CA GLU A 218 13.96 -4.47 -11.09
C GLU A 218 13.60 -3.19 -10.31
N PHE A 219 12.49 -3.22 -9.57
CA PHE A 219 11.90 -2.00 -9.01
C PHE A 219 12.00 -1.88 -7.50
N ALA A 220 12.16 -2.97 -6.73
CA ALA A 220 12.20 -2.88 -5.29
C ALA A 220 13.57 -2.41 -4.77
N THR A 221 13.54 -1.55 -3.76
CA THR A 221 14.74 -1.16 -3.00
C THR A 221 15.26 -2.34 -2.18
N ARG A 222 14.34 -3.17 -1.67
CA ARG A 222 14.64 -4.33 -0.82
C ARG A 222 13.56 -5.40 -0.97
N ILE A 223 14.00 -6.65 -0.91
CA ILE A 223 13.13 -7.82 -0.92
C ILE A 223 13.13 -8.46 0.48
N VAL A 224 11.92 -8.72 1.00
CA VAL A 224 11.67 -9.47 2.24
C VAL A 224 11.00 -10.78 1.84
N ARG A 225 11.59 -11.91 2.20
CA ARG A 225 11.02 -13.22 1.87
C ARG A 225 10.18 -13.73 3.04
N MET A 226 9.04 -14.32 2.69
CA MET A 226 8.13 -14.93 3.65
C MET A 226 7.86 -16.40 3.29
N GLN A 227 7.89 -17.26 4.30
CA GLN A 227 7.50 -18.65 4.20
C GLN A 227 6.75 -19.05 5.46
N ASP A 228 5.61 -19.72 5.31
CA ASP A 228 4.82 -20.29 6.43
C ASP A 228 4.57 -19.32 7.59
N GLY A 229 4.32 -18.04 7.26
CA GLY A 229 4.03 -17.00 8.24
C GLY A 229 5.23 -16.40 8.96
N VAL A 230 6.44 -16.72 8.55
CA VAL A 230 7.70 -16.12 9.06
C VAL A 230 8.45 -15.37 7.98
N VAL A 231 9.27 -14.41 8.38
CA VAL A 231 10.28 -13.74 7.54
C VAL A 231 11.56 -14.58 7.55
N VAL A 232 12.09 -14.92 6.35
CA VAL A 232 13.25 -15.78 6.16
C VAL A 232 14.38 -15.06 5.42
#